data_28e98e515ca476a2197fef1d527ef733
#
_entry.id   28e98e515ca476a2197fef1d527ef733
#
_cell.length_a   1.000
_cell.length_b   1.000
_cell.length_c   1.000
_cell.angle_alpha   90.00
_cell.angle_beta   90.00
_cell.angle_gamma   90.00
#
_symmetry.space_group_name_H-M   'P 1'
#
loop_
_entity.id
_entity.type
_entity.pdbx_description
1 polymer ?
#
loop_
_entity_poly.entity_id
_entity_poly.type
_entity_poly.pdbx_seq_one_letter_code
_entity_poly.pdbx_strand_id
1 'polypeptide(L)'
;MLFRSVAFLRDIDLNDPKMLLFGQAGAPGSAKLNELLYPEGKGLQAEYARALPIAQKVQKGKDLNAVDRALLESFSSPVYRECVQFLQNANIQAAESLPECAKEVPDVPDDQVLDAILAKYKGQLVLVDFWATWCGPCREGHKAIEPLKDTRFKDFTFVYITSTTSPLPDWKEMIGGIRGDHYYLTERQQSAVYEQILANAFPTYLIVGRDGKILKKYIGLDLAMLDEMDAVLK
;
A
#
# COMPACT_ATOMS: atom_id res chain seq x y z
N MET A 1 12.93 -23.11 -15.31
CA MET A 1 13.87 -22.94 -14.18
C MET A 1 13.48 -21.77 -13.27
N LEU A 2 12.89 -20.69 -13.78
CA LEU A 2 12.44 -19.52 -13.01
C LEU A 2 11.40 -19.84 -11.90
N PHE A 3 10.48 -20.78 -12.13
CA PHE A 3 9.44 -21.14 -11.15
C PHE A 3 9.97 -21.70 -9.82
N ARG A 4 11.17 -22.26 -9.78
CA ARG A 4 11.78 -22.74 -8.53
C ARG A 4 12.34 -21.64 -7.64
N SER A 5 12.75 -20.52 -8.22
CA SER A 5 13.31 -19.38 -7.46
C SER A 5 12.22 -18.57 -6.75
N VAL A 6 11.03 -18.46 -7.38
CA VAL A 6 9.86 -17.79 -6.76
C VAL A 6 9.23 -18.67 -5.68
N ALA A 7 9.23 -20.01 -5.85
CA ALA A 7 8.82 -20.95 -4.80
C ALA A 7 9.72 -20.84 -3.56
N PHE A 8 11.01 -20.63 -3.72
CA PHE A 8 11.94 -20.41 -2.61
C PHE A 8 11.57 -19.18 -1.76
N LEU A 9 11.06 -18.11 -2.36
CA LEU A 9 10.59 -16.93 -1.63
C LEU A 9 9.23 -17.14 -0.94
N ARG A 10 8.41 -18.08 -1.42
CA ARG A 10 7.16 -18.50 -0.78
C ARG A 10 7.39 -19.42 0.44
N ASP A 11 8.46 -20.19 0.43
CA ASP A 11 8.80 -21.15 1.49
C ASP A 11 9.71 -20.53 2.58
N ILE A 12 10.03 -19.24 2.47
CA ILE A 12 10.71 -18.52 3.55
C ILE A 12 9.69 -18.30 4.67
N ASP A 13 9.83 -19.09 5.74
CA ASP A 13 9.09 -18.86 6.98
C ASP A 13 9.51 -17.52 7.59
N LEU A 14 8.69 -16.50 7.35
CA LEU A 14 8.89 -15.16 7.91
C LEU A 14 8.85 -15.15 9.44
N ASN A 15 8.42 -16.25 10.08
CA ASN A 15 8.42 -16.44 11.54
C ASN A 15 9.69 -17.16 12.02
N ASP A 16 10.59 -17.61 11.12
CA ASP A 16 11.90 -18.11 11.55
C ASP A 16 12.60 -17.03 12.38
N PRO A 17 13.01 -17.32 13.64
CA PRO A 17 13.74 -16.37 14.48
C PRO A 17 14.98 -15.75 13.80
N LYS A 18 15.60 -16.46 12.85
CA LYS A 18 16.67 -15.92 12.01
C LYS A 18 16.15 -14.88 11.02
N MET A 19 14.93 -15.04 10.52
CA MET A 19 14.28 -14.08 9.61
C MET A 19 13.78 -12.83 10.38
N LEU A 20 13.34 -12.96 11.62
CA LEU A 20 13.02 -11.83 12.49
C LEU A 20 14.24 -10.94 12.78
N LEU A 21 15.42 -11.52 12.91
CA LEU A 21 16.69 -10.78 12.96
C LEU A 21 16.98 -10.04 11.65
N PHE A 22 16.58 -10.59 10.49
CA PHE A 22 16.72 -9.93 9.19
C PHE A 22 15.66 -8.86 8.94
N GLY A 23 14.45 -9.00 9.45
CA GLY A 23 13.39 -7.97 9.37
C GLY A 23 13.78 -6.68 10.10
N GLN A 24 14.67 -6.76 11.08
CA GLN A 24 15.28 -5.61 11.74
C GLN A 24 16.50 -5.06 10.99
N ALA A 25 16.98 -5.72 9.94
CA ALA A 25 18.14 -5.30 9.16
C ALA A 25 17.94 -3.98 8.39
N GLY A 26 16.72 -3.47 8.29
CA GLY A 26 16.41 -2.13 7.76
C GLY A 26 16.39 -1.01 8.82
N ALA A 27 16.55 -1.35 10.11
CA ALA A 27 16.57 -0.36 11.19
C ALA A 27 17.94 0.36 11.30
N PRO A 28 17.97 1.60 11.82
CA PRO A 28 19.25 2.28 12.12
C PRO A 28 20.09 1.41 13.05
N GLY A 29 21.27 0.97 12.60
CA GLY A 29 22.15 0.03 13.30
C GLY A 29 22.35 -1.32 12.60
N SER A 30 21.51 -1.67 11.64
CA SER A 30 21.59 -2.92 10.87
C SER A 30 22.88 -3.04 10.05
N ALA A 31 23.44 -1.93 9.56
CA ALA A 31 24.71 -1.91 8.85
C ALA A 31 25.84 -2.49 9.73
N LYS A 32 25.88 -2.10 11.02
CA LYS A 32 26.88 -2.58 11.97
C LYS A 32 26.65 -4.05 12.38
N LEU A 33 25.39 -4.49 12.44
CA LEU A 33 25.03 -5.88 12.68
C LEU A 33 25.42 -6.77 11.49
N ASN A 34 25.18 -6.30 10.25
CA ASN A 34 25.61 -6.98 9.03
C ASN A 34 27.13 -7.09 8.93
N GLU A 35 27.86 -6.04 9.31
CA GLU A 35 29.34 -6.06 9.35
C GLU A 35 29.89 -7.06 10.39
N LEU A 36 29.20 -7.20 11.54
CA LEU A 36 29.55 -8.16 12.59
C LEU A 36 29.22 -9.60 12.22
N LEU A 37 28.09 -9.83 11.57
CA LEU A 37 27.63 -11.18 11.19
C LEU A 37 28.29 -11.68 9.90
N TYR A 38 28.69 -10.79 9.02
CA TYR A 38 29.28 -11.07 7.70
C TYR A 38 30.49 -10.17 7.42
N PRO A 39 31.61 -10.35 8.16
CA PRO A 39 32.74 -9.44 8.10
C PRO A 39 33.40 -9.35 6.71
N GLU A 40 33.21 -10.36 5.86
CA GLU A 40 33.71 -10.34 4.49
C GLU A 40 32.71 -9.73 3.48
N GLY A 41 31.48 -9.42 3.89
CA GLY A 41 30.43 -8.86 3.02
C GLY A 41 30.07 -9.75 1.82
N LYS A 42 30.48 -11.02 1.86
CA LYS A 42 30.34 -12.00 0.78
C LYS A 42 29.35 -13.10 1.15
N GLY A 43 28.75 -13.73 0.14
CA GLY A 43 27.81 -14.84 0.28
C GLY A 43 26.35 -14.42 0.19
N LEU A 44 25.49 -15.40 -0.07
CA LEU A 44 24.06 -15.20 -0.36
C LEU A 44 23.31 -14.39 0.71
N GLN A 45 23.63 -14.59 1.97
CA GLN A 45 22.96 -13.88 3.07
C GLN A 45 23.35 -12.41 3.15
N ALA A 46 24.63 -12.08 2.92
CA ALA A 46 25.11 -10.71 2.85
C ALA A 46 24.54 -9.98 1.62
N GLU A 47 24.43 -10.66 0.49
CA GLU A 47 23.78 -10.14 -0.71
C GLU A 47 22.28 -9.91 -0.48
N TYR A 48 21.59 -10.84 0.19
CA TYR A 48 20.18 -10.69 0.57
C TYR A 48 19.94 -9.43 1.40
N ALA A 49 20.72 -9.23 2.47
CA ALA A 49 20.57 -8.07 3.34
C ALA A 49 20.74 -6.74 2.59
N ARG A 50 21.61 -6.71 1.56
CA ARG A 50 21.82 -5.53 0.70
C ARG A 50 20.79 -5.40 -0.41
N ALA A 51 20.22 -6.51 -0.90
CA ALA A 51 19.19 -6.53 -1.92
C ALA A 51 17.79 -6.14 -1.37
N LEU A 52 17.52 -6.47 -0.10
CA LEU A 52 16.22 -6.24 0.52
C LEU A 52 15.74 -4.77 0.43
N PRO A 53 16.54 -3.76 0.78
CA PRO A 53 16.13 -2.36 0.62
C PRO A 53 15.83 -1.97 -0.83
N ILE A 54 16.53 -2.57 -1.80
CA ILE A 54 16.30 -2.34 -3.24
C ILE A 54 14.97 -2.96 -3.65
N ALA A 55 14.71 -4.20 -3.25
CA ALA A 55 13.43 -4.86 -3.50
C ALA A 55 12.25 -4.08 -2.90
N GLN A 56 12.39 -3.57 -1.67
CA GLN A 56 11.38 -2.73 -1.03
C GLN A 56 11.13 -1.41 -1.77
N LYS A 57 12.18 -0.78 -2.33
CA LYS A 57 12.00 0.40 -3.20
C LYS A 57 11.13 0.06 -4.41
N VAL A 58 11.45 -1.04 -5.09
CA VAL A 58 10.69 -1.47 -6.27
C VAL A 58 9.25 -1.83 -5.90
N GLN A 59 9.02 -2.56 -4.81
CA GLN A 59 7.66 -2.86 -4.33
C GLN A 59 6.83 -1.59 -4.08
N LYS A 60 7.48 -0.51 -3.64
CA LYS A 60 6.85 0.80 -3.45
C LYS A 60 6.77 1.64 -4.73
N GLY A 61 7.01 1.06 -5.89
CA GLY A 61 6.98 1.75 -7.17
C GLY A 61 8.09 2.81 -7.37
N LYS A 62 9.17 2.77 -6.55
CA LYS A 62 10.28 3.71 -6.66
C LYS A 62 11.30 3.23 -7.69
N ASP A 63 11.80 4.15 -8.49
CA ASP A 63 12.87 3.88 -9.45
C ASP A 63 14.19 3.57 -8.75
N LEU A 64 14.97 2.67 -9.35
CA LEU A 64 16.32 2.39 -8.91
C LEU A 64 17.28 3.48 -9.41
N ASN A 65 18.06 4.03 -8.50
CA ASN A 65 19.12 4.95 -8.84
C ASN A 65 20.40 4.22 -9.33
N ALA A 66 21.43 4.96 -9.73
CA ALA A 66 22.67 4.38 -10.22
C ALA A 66 23.39 3.53 -9.16
N VAL A 67 23.29 3.91 -7.87
CA VAL A 67 23.91 3.17 -6.76
C VAL A 67 23.21 1.83 -6.55
N ASP A 68 21.88 1.80 -6.57
CA ASP A 68 21.09 0.57 -6.44
C ASP A 68 21.44 -0.42 -7.56
N ARG A 69 21.53 0.06 -8.81
CA ARG A 69 21.89 -0.77 -9.97
C ARG A 69 23.32 -1.31 -9.87
N ALA A 70 24.27 -0.46 -9.55
CA ALA A 70 25.67 -0.87 -9.37
C ALA A 70 25.82 -1.91 -8.25
N LEU A 71 25.05 -1.76 -7.16
CA LEU A 71 25.05 -2.72 -6.06
C LEU A 71 24.49 -4.09 -6.52
N LEU A 72 23.38 -4.12 -7.25
CA LEU A 72 22.81 -5.37 -7.80
C LEU A 72 23.78 -6.07 -8.76
N GLU A 73 24.51 -5.31 -9.59
CA GLU A 73 25.51 -5.86 -10.50
C GLU A 73 26.73 -6.42 -9.78
N SER A 74 27.03 -5.94 -8.57
CA SER A 74 28.15 -6.42 -7.75
C SER A 74 27.90 -7.78 -7.08
N PHE A 75 26.66 -8.27 -7.08
CA PHE A 75 26.31 -9.54 -6.44
C PHE A 75 26.82 -10.72 -7.24
N SER A 76 27.38 -11.72 -6.54
CA SER A 76 27.87 -12.95 -7.15
C SER A 76 26.73 -13.84 -7.64
N SER A 77 25.56 -13.79 -6.96
CA SER A 77 24.37 -14.52 -7.35
C SER A 77 23.45 -13.70 -8.25
N PRO A 78 23.00 -14.22 -9.39
CA PRO A 78 22.02 -13.54 -10.25
C PRO A 78 20.62 -13.48 -9.64
N VAL A 79 20.32 -14.31 -8.64
CA VAL A 79 18.98 -14.50 -8.06
C VAL A 79 18.36 -13.17 -7.62
N TYR A 80 19.12 -12.31 -6.97
CA TYR A 80 18.60 -11.04 -6.46
C TYR A 80 18.30 -10.03 -7.58
N ARG A 81 19.12 -10.01 -8.64
CA ARG A 81 18.84 -9.20 -9.84
C ARG A 81 17.56 -9.67 -10.53
N GLU A 82 17.43 -10.98 -10.70
CA GLU A 82 16.25 -11.60 -11.31
C GLU A 82 14.97 -11.33 -10.49
N CYS A 83 15.06 -11.42 -9.15
CA CYS A 83 13.94 -11.09 -8.25
C CYS A 83 13.54 -9.61 -8.38
N VAL A 84 14.50 -8.70 -8.36
CA VAL A 84 14.22 -7.27 -8.48
C VAL A 84 13.62 -6.97 -9.86
N GLN A 85 14.14 -7.56 -10.92
CA GLN A 85 13.60 -7.40 -12.27
C GLN A 85 12.18 -7.98 -12.41
N PHE A 86 11.91 -9.12 -11.77
CA PHE A 86 10.57 -9.68 -11.70
C PHE A 86 9.59 -8.71 -11.04
N LEU A 87 9.97 -8.11 -9.89
CA LEU A 87 9.14 -7.11 -9.20
C LEU A 87 8.89 -5.86 -10.06
N GLN A 88 9.92 -5.37 -10.76
CA GLN A 88 9.77 -4.24 -11.69
C GLN A 88 8.78 -4.56 -12.81
N ASN A 89 8.94 -5.72 -13.45
CA ASN A 89 8.04 -6.16 -14.51
C ASN A 89 6.60 -6.34 -14.02
N ALA A 90 6.41 -6.90 -12.81
CA ALA A 90 5.10 -7.05 -12.19
C ALA A 90 4.42 -5.68 -11.96
N ASN A 91 5.16 -4.68 -11.50
CA ASN A 91 4.65 -3.32 -11.33
C ASN A 91 4.24 -2.69 -12.67
N ILE A 92 5.08 -2.84 -13.71
CA ILE A 92 4.77 -2.33 -15.06
C ILE A 92 3.49 -2.99 -15.58
N GLN A 93 3.40 -4.31 -15.54
CA GLN A 93 2.21 -5.05 -16.00
C GLN A 93 0.95 -4.69 -15.19
N ALA A 94 1.10 -4.45 -13.88
CA ALA A 94 -0.01 -4.01 -13.07
C ALA A 94 -0.49 -2.60 -13.49
N ALA A 95 0.43 -1.67 -13.76
CA ALA A 95 0.09 -0.32 -14.16
C ALA A 95 -0.58 -0.25 -15.56
N GLU A 96 -0.15 -1.11 -16.50
CA GLU A 96 -0.67 -1.12 -17.88
C GLU A 96 -2.13 -1.61 -18.00
N SER A 97 -2.66 -2.27 -16.99
CA SER A 97 -3.98 -2.92 -17.07
C SER A 97 -4.81 -2.74 -15.81
N LEU A 98 -4.84 -1.50 -15.26
CA LEU A 98 -5.67 -1.18 -14.11
C LEU A 98 -7.16 -1.32 -14.44
N PRO A 99 -7.98 -1.87 -13.53
CA PRO A 99 -9.42 -1.97 -13.73
C PRO A 99 -10.08 -0.58 -13.69
N GLU A 100 -11.27 -0.46 -14.29
CA GLU A 100 -12.01 0.80 -14.41
C GLU A 100 -12.29 1.48 -13.05
N CYS A 101 -12.40 0.69 -11.97
CA CYS A 101 -12.57 1.22 -10.61
C CYS A 101 -11.31 1.93 -10.08
N ALA A 102 -10.13 1.72 -10.66
CA ALA A 102 -8.93 2.49 -10.36
C ALA A 102 -9.01 3.86 -11.05
N LYS A 103 -8.97 4.92 -10.24
CA LYS A 103 -9.13 6.30 -10.73
C LYS A 103 -7.79 7.04 -10.72
N GLU A 104 -7.63 7.92 -11.68
CA GLU A 104 -6.48 8.81 -11.72
C GLU A 104 -6.49 9.79 -10.55
N VAL A 105 -5.36 9.86 -9.87
CA VAL A 105 -5.11 10.87 -8.83
C VAL A 105 -5.00 12.24 -9.51
N PRO A 106 -5.71 13.27 -9.03
CA PRO A 106 -5.59 14.61 -9.59
C PRO A 106 -4.15 15.14 -9.57
N ASP A 107 -3.73 15.75 -10.67
CA ASP A 107 -2.43 16.41 -10.78
C ASP A 107 -2.48 17.80 -10.15
N VAL A 108 -2.34 17.82 -8.83
CA VAL A 108 -2.37 19.02 -7.98
C VAL A 108 -1.27 18.92 -6.92
N PRO A 109 -0.92 19.99 -6.20
CA PRO A 109 -0.02 19.93 -5.05
C PRO A 109 -0.45 18.86 -4.04
N ASP A 110 0.53 18.20 -3.39
CA ASP A 110 0.29 17.05 -2.51
C ASP A 110 -0.73 17.35 -1.38
N ASP A 111 -0.75 18.57 -0.86
CA ASP A 111 -1.66 19.08 0.17
C ASP A 111 -3.08 19.38 -0.32
N GLN A 112 -3.32 19.36 -1.63
CA GLN A 112 -4.62 19.59 -2.25
C GLN A 112 -5.25 18.31 -2.82
N VAL A 113 -4.55 17.19 -2.77
CA VAL A 113 -4.97 15.92 -3.40
C VAL A 113 -6.30 15.43 -2.84
N LEU A 114 -6.49 15.43 -1.52
CA LEU A 114 -7.75 14.98 -0.91
C LEU A 114 -8.92 15.85 -1.35
N ASP A 115 -8.77 17.17 -1.29
CA ASP A 115 -9.83 18.12 -1.68
C ASP A 115 -10.18 17.97 -3.16
N ALA A 116 -9.19 17.78 -4.02
CA ALA A 116 -9.40 17.54 -5.45
C ALA A 116 -10.08 16.19 -5.75
N ILE A 117 -9.78 15.14 -4.98
CA ILE A 117 -10.50 13.86 -5.04
C ILE A 117 -11.96 14.07 -4.62
N LEU A 118 -12.19 14.68 -3.44
CA LEU A 118 -13.54 14.89 -2.90
C LEU A 118 -14.40 15.80 -3.79
N ALA A 119 -13.81 16.76 -4.46
CA ALA A 119 -14.51 17.64 -5.40
C ALA A 119 -15.20 16.90 -6.54
N LYS A 120 -14.69 15.71 -6.95
CA LYS A 120 -15.30 14.86 -7.98
C LYS A 120 -16.63 14.25 -7.53
N TYR A 121 -16.87 14.19 -6.23
CA TYR A 121 -18.06 13.56 -5.62
C TYR A 121 -19.03 14.60 -5.02
N LYS A 122 -18.89 15.86 -5.36
CA LYS A 122 -19.79 16.91 -4.88
C LYS A 122 -21.25 16.61 -5.24
N GLY A 123 -22.15 16.74 -4.28
CA GLY A 123 -23.56 16.37 -4.41
C GLY A 123 -23.87 14.95 -3.92
N GLN A 124 -22.85 14.14 -3.62
CA GLN A 124 -22.99 12.76 -3.13
C GLN A 124 -22.62 12.67 -1.66
N LEU A 125 -23.21 11.70 -0.95
CA LEU A 125 -22.70 11.24 0.35
C LEU A 125 -21.55 10.28 0.08
N VAL A 126 -20.41 10.47 0.73
CA VAL A 126 -19.21 9.65 0.47
C VAL A 126 -18.69 9.03 1.75
N LEU A 127 -18.40 7.75 1.70
CA LEU A 127 -17.50 7.10 2.66
C LEU A 127 -16.14 6.97 2.02
N VAL A 128 -15.14 7.67 2.58
CA VAL A 128 -13.74 7.49 2.22
C VAL A 128 -13.11 6.50 3.18
N ASP A 129 -12.42 5.49 2.65
CA ASP A 129 -11.69 4.47 3.40
C ASP A 129 -10.21 4.53 3.03
N PHE A 130 -9.38 4.96 3.97
CA PHE A 130 -7.92 4.89 3.85
C PHE A 130 -7.45 3.53 4.34
N TRP A 131 -6.85 2.76 3.46
CA TRP A 131 -6.50 1.37 3.70
C TRP A 131 -5.16 0.96 3.11
N ALA A 132 -4.72 -0.26 3.40
CA ALA A 132 -3.57 -0.87 2.74
C ALA A 132 -3.79 -2.38 2.54
N THR A 133 -3.15 -2.97 1.53
CA THR A 133 -3.30 -4.40 1.19
C THR A 133 -2.90 -5.32 2.35
N TRP A 134 -1.91 -4.93 3.13
CA TRP A 134 -1.41 -5.64 4.30
C TRP A 134 -2.21 -5.38 5.58
N CYS A 135 -3.18 -4.46 5.57
CA CYS A 135 -3.97 -4.07 6.74
C CYS A 135 -5.10 -5.08 7.02
N GLY A 136 -4.92 -5.93 8.01
CA GLY A 136 -5.92 -6.92 8.43
C GLY A 136 -7.28 -6.30 8.81
N PRO A 137 -7.32 -5.34 9.75
CA PRO A 137 -8.57 -4.65 10.12
C PRO A 137 -9.27 -3.96 8.96
N CYS A 138 -8.54 -3.42 7.97
CA CYS A 138 -9.15 -2.83 6.77
C CYS A 138 -9.94 -3.87 5.99
N ARG A 139 -9.37 -5.05 5.78
CA ARG A 139 -10.03 -6.15 5.07
C ARG A 139 -11.28 -6.66 5.79
N GLU A 140 -11.26 -6.68 7.11
CA GLU A 140 -12.46 -6.99 7.91
C GLU A 140 -13.53 -5.90 7.75
N GLY A 141 -13.14 -4.62 7.73
CA GLY A 141 -14.04 -3.51 7.43
C GLY A 141 -14.69 -3.64 6.04
N HIS A 142 -13.90 -3.97 5.01
CA HIS A 142 -14.42 -4.22 3.66
C HIS A 142 -15.47 -5.33 3.66
N LYS A 143 -15.19 -6.47 4.31
CA LYS A 143 -16.15 -7.59 4.41
C LYS A 143 -17.45 -7.20 5.12
N ALA A 144 -17.36 -6.36 6.15
CA ALA A 144 -18.53 -5.90 6.89
C ALA A 144 -19.38 -4.92 6.08
N ILE A 145 -18.75 -4.03 5.32
CA ILE A 145 -19.43 -2.96 4.56
C ILE A 145 -19.97 -3.46 3.22
N GLU A 146 -19.25 -4.35 2.52
CA GLU A 146 -19.56 -4.77 1.16
C GLU A 146 -21.02 -5.24 0.96
N PRO A 147 -21.60 -6.10 1.82
CA PRO A 147 -22.99 -6.54 1.68
C PRO A 147 -24.02 -5.43 1.96
N LEU A 148 -23.62 -4.34 2.60
CA LEU A 148 -24.51 -3.24 2.97
C LEU A 148 -24.64 -2.18 1.87
N LYS A 149 -23.74 -2.18 0.88
CA LYS A 149 -23.70 -1.17 -0.19
C LYS A 149 -24.98 -1.13 -1.04
N ASP A 150 -25.55 -2.27 -1.35
CA ASP A 150 -26.78 -2.35 -2.17
C ASP A 150 -28.07 -2.21 -1.37
N THR A 151 -27.99 -2.18 -0.04
CA THR A 151 -29.14 -2.18 0.85
C THR A 151 -29.15 -0.94 1.74
N ARG A 152 -28.45 -1.01 2.87
CA ARG A 152 -28.45 0.01 3.91
C ARG A 152 -27.79 1.33 3.44
N PHE A 153 -26.75 1.25 2.61
CA PHE A 153 -25.93 2.38 2.20
C PHE A 153 -25.88 2.61 0.69
N LYS A 154 -26.98 2.27 -0.02
CA LYS A 154 -27.08 2.42 -1.47
C LYS A 154 -26.93 3.87 -1.97
N ASP A 155 -27.18 4.84 -1.10
CA ASP A 155 -27.07 6.27 -1.41
C ASP A 155 -25.67 6.84 -1.13
N PHE A 156 -24.76 6.01 -0.63
CA PHE A 156 -23.35 6.38 -0.45
C PHE A 156 -22.51 5.99 -1.65
N THR A 157 -21.58 6.87 -2.00
CA THR A 157 -20.46 6.56 -2.86
C THR A 157 -19.29 6.12 -1.99
N PHE A 158 -18.61 5.03 -2.38
CA PHE A 158 -17.48 4.47 -1.66
C PHE A 158 -16.19 4.81 -2.38
N VAL A 159 -15.30 5.48 -1.70
CA VAL A 159 -13.98 5.91 -2.20
C VAL A 159 -12.90 5.30 -1.33
N TYR A 160 -12.01 4.54 -1.96
CA TYR A 160 -10.91 3.85 -1.30
C TYR A 160 -9.60 4.50 -1.67
N ILE A 161 -8.80 4.84 -0.67
CA ILE A 161 -7.53 5.50 -0.87
C ILE A 161 -6.42 4.66 -0.23
N THR A 162 -5.44 4.30 -1.01
CA THR A 162 -4.21 3.65 -0.56
C THR A 162 -3.00 4.38 -1.14
N SER A 163 -1.80 3.85 -0.90
CA SER A 163 -0.57 4.41 -1.43
C SER A 163 0.43 3.33 -1.79
N THR A 164 1.60 3.76 -2.24
CA THR A 164 2.74 2.90 -2.54
C THR A 164 3.25 2.06 -1.36
N THR A 165 2.65 2.18 -0.16
CA THR A 165 2.86 1.21 0.93
C THR A 165 2.20 -0.14 0.64
N SER A 166 1.18 -0.16 -0.22
CA SER A 166 0.57 -1.36 -0.80
C SER A 166 1.26 -1.67 -2.13
N PRO A 167 1.86 -2.87 -2.32
CA PRO A 167 2.40 -3.23 -3.62
C PRO A 167 1.34 -3.12 -4.72
N LEU A 168 1.69 -2.51 -5.85
CA LEU A 168 0.73 -2.24 -6.93
C LEU A 168 0.04 -3.50 -7.48
N PRO A 169 0.75 -4.64 -7.69
CA PRO A 169 0.11 -5.87 -8.12
C PRO A 169 -0.93 -6.39 -7.13
N ASP A 170 -0.63 -6.36 -5.82
CA ASP A 170 -1.54 -6.82 -4.76
C ASP A 170 -2.78 -5.91 -4.69
N TRP A 171 -2.57 -4.60 -4.77
CA TRP A 171 -3.66 -3.64 -4.79
C TRP A 171 -4.58 -3.86 -5.99
N LYS A 172 -4.01 -4.02 -7.19
CA LYS A 172 -4.75 -4.30 -8.42
C LYS A 172 -5.61 -5.56 -8.30
N GLU A 173 -5.06 -6.64 -7.74
CA GLU A 173 -5.80 -7.88 -7.52
C GLU A 173 -6.97 -7.67 -6.56
N MET A 174 -6.71 -6.99 -5.43
CA MET A 174 -7.69 -6.83 -4.37
C MET A 174 -8.86 -5.92 -4.74
N ILE A 175 -8.62 -4.82 -5.46
CA ILE A 175 -9.67 -3.85 -5.79
C ILE A 175 -10.75 -4.40 -6.71
N GLY A 176 -10.45 -5.45 -7.49
CA GLY A 176 -11.44 -6.15 -8.29
C GLY A 176 -12.58 -6.79 -7.49
N GLY A 177 -12.37 -7.04 -6.19
CA GLY A 177 -13.37 -7.58 -5.27
C GLY A 177 -13.98 -6.55 -4.31
N ILE A 178 -13.62 -5.27 -4.43
CA ILE A 178 -14.09 -4.19 -3.53
C ILE A 178 -14.78 -3.13 -4.39
N ARG A 179 -16.10 -3.03 -4.31
CA ARG A 179 -16.88 -2.09 -5.14
C ARG A 179 -16.72 -0.65 -4.65
N GLY A 180 -16.38 0.24 -5.57
CA GLY A 180 -16.16 1.66 -5.33
C GLY A 180 -15.04 2.21 -6.20
N ASP A 181 -14.71 3.47 -6.02
CA ASP A 181 -13.62 4.14 -6.73
C ASP A 181 -12.33 4.06 -5.92
N HIS A 182 -11.24 3.67 -6.56
CA HIS A 182 -9.96 3.40 -5.89
C HIS A 182 -8.87 4.37 -6.36
N TYR A 183 -8.21 5.03 -5.41
CA TYR A 183 -7.08 5.92 -5.65
C TYR A 183 -5.80 5.35 -5.05
N TYR A 184 -4.71 5.46 -5.81
CA TYR A 184 -3.40 4.97 -5.41
C TYR A 184 -2.41 6.14 -5.32
N LEU A 185 -2.15 6.61 -4.11
CA LEU A 185 -1.32 7.77 -3.85
C LEU A 185 0.18 7.43 -3.79
N THR A 186 1.01 8.43 -4.05
CA THR A 186 2.43 8.37 -3.65
C THR A 186 2.56 8.48 -2.13
N GLU A 187 3.72 8.11 -1.57
CA GLU A 187 4.00 8.28 -0.14
C GLU A 187 3.89 9.75 0.31
N ARG A 188 4.31 10.69 -0.55
CA ARG A 188 4.25 12.13 -0.25
C ARG A 188 2.80 12.61 -0.18
N GLN A 189 1.99 12.25 -1.16
CA GLN A 189 0.56 12.57 -1.19
C GLN A 189 -0.16 12.00 0.02
N GLN A 190 0.10 10.72 0.37
CA GLN A 190 -0.49 10.12 1.56
C GLN A 190 -0.07 10.84 2.83
N SER A 191 1.20 11.22 2.97
CA SER A 191 1.68 11.95 4.15
C SER A 191 0.98 13.29 4.28
N ALA A 192 0.85 14.06 3.19
CA ALA A 192 0.15 15.34 3.18
C ALA A 192 -1.34 15.19 3.52
N VAL A 193 -2.01 14.19 2.94
CA VAL A 193 -3.41 13.89 3.26
C VAL A 193 -3.58 13.51 4.73
N TYR A 194 -2.69 12.67 5.29
CA TYR A 194 -2.76 12.26 6.69
C TYR A 194 -2.51 13.41 7.66
N GLU A 195 -1.62 14.33 7.30
CA GLU A 195 -1.41 15.56 8.04
C GLU A 195 -2.66 16.44 8.01
N GLN A 196 -3.27 16.64 6.84
CA GLN A 196 -4.51 17.42 6.66
C GLN A 196 -5.66 16.91 7.51
N ILE A 197 -5.88 15.58 7.55
CA ILE A 197 -6.98 14.97 8.31
C ILE A 197 -6.59 14.54 9.73
N LEU A 198 -5.36 14.81 10.16
CA LEU A 198 -4.83 14.38 11.46
C LEU A 198 -5.05 12.87 11.71
N ALA A 199 -4.66 12.04 10.73
CA ALA A 199 -4.70 10.58 10.81
C ALA A 199 -3.28 10.02 10.96
N ASN A 200 -3.17 8.83 11.56
CA ASN A 200 -1.88 8.16 11.80
C ASN A 200 -1.95 6.63 11.69
N ALA A 201 -3.08 6.09 11.30
CA ALA A 201 -3.29 4.64 11.25
C ALA A 201 -4.25 4.21 10.13
N PHE A 202 -4.19 2.93 9.77
CA PHE A 202 -5.17 2.24 8.93
C PHE A 202 -6.05 1.29 9.76
N PRO A 203 -7.33 1.13 9.44
CA PRO A 203 -8.09 2.00 8.54
C PRO A 203 -8.37 3.37 9.14
N THR A 204 -8.55 4.38 8.29
CA THR A 204 -9.14 5.66 8.67
C THR A 204 -10.32 5.92 7.73
N TYR A 205 -11.49 6.26 8.31
CA TYR A 205 -12.70 6.52 7.54
C TYR A 205 -13.10 7.98 7.65
N LEU A 206 -13.58 8.56 6.53
CA LEU A 206 -14.24 9.86 6.53
C LEU A 206 -15.66 9.71 6.00
N ILE A 207 -16.64 10.26 6.72
CA ILE A 207 -17.99 10.49 6.20
C ILE A 207 -18.02 11.90 5.66
N VAL A 208 -18.33 12.05 4.36
CA VAL A 208 -18.32 13.32 3.65
C VAL A 208 -19.72 13.65 3.17
N GLY A 209 -20.17 14.85 3.48
CA GLY A 209 -21.49 15.36 3.11
C GLY A 209 -21.59 15.74 1.63
N ARG A 210 -22.81 15.97 1.16
CA ARG A 210 -23.10 16.39 -0.23
C ARG A 210 -22.48 17.74 -0.59
N ASP A 211 -22.16 18.55 0.40
CA ASP A 211 -21.45 19.83 0.22
C ASP A 211 -19.92 19.65 0.09
N GLY A 212 -19.44 18.42 0.18
CA GLY A 212 -18.01 18.05 0.12
C GLY A 212 -17.29 18.22 1.45
N LYS A 213 -17.97 18.56 2.55
CA LYS A 213 -17.33 18.71 3.86
C LYS A 213 -17.22 17.37 4.58
N ILE A 214 -16.11 17.19 5.26
CA ILE A 214 -15.90 16.06 6.17
C ILE A 214 -16.81 16.26 7.40
N LEU A 215 -17.78 15.38 7.57
CA LEU A 215 -18.73 15.39 8.69
C LEU A 215 -18.17 14.68 9.90
N LYS A 216 -17.53 13.51 9.68
CA LYS A 216 -16.96 12.67 10.74
C LYS A 216 -15.69 11.98 10.26
N LYS A 217 -14.84 11.65 11.22
CA LYS A 217 -13.63 10.85 11.02
C LYS A 217 -13.56 9.74 12.09
N TYR A 218 -13.20 8.53 11.66
CA TYR A 218 -12.93 7.38 12.52
C TYR A 218 -11.54 6.84 12.24
N ILE A 219 -10.77 6.52 13.29
CA ILE A 219 -9.45 5.92 13.18
C ILE A 219 -9.54 4.51 13.78
N GLY A 220 -9.09 3.52 13.02
CA GLY A 220 -9.29 2.12 13.35
C GLY A 220 -10.65 1.59 12.88
N LEU A 221 -10.85 0.26 13.00
CA LEU A 221 -12.14 -0.35 12.67
C LEU A 221 -13.13 -0.10 13.80
N ASP A 222 -13.98 0.90 13.61
CA ASP A 222 -15.07 1.23 14.51
C ASP A 222 -16.41 1.16 13.76
N LEU A 223 -17.20 0.13 14.02
CA LEU A 223 -18.50 -0.07 13.37
C LEU A 223 -19.57 0.93 13.83
N ALA A 224 -19.34 1.75 14.87
CA ALA A 224 -20.23 2.87 15.22
C ALA A 224 -20.35 3.89 14.06
N MET A 225 -19.37 3.91 13.16
CA MET A 225 -19.43 4.64 11.90
C MET A 225 -20.69 4.29 11.07
N LEU A 226 -21.17 3.04 11.11
CA LEU A 226 -22.36 2.61 10.37
C LEU A 226 -23.64 3.31 10.87
N ASP A 227 -23.72 3.58 12.18
CA ASP A 227 -24.86 4.29 12.77
C ASP A 227 -24.83 5.77 12.42
N GLU A 228 -23.63 6.36 12.31
CA GLU A 228 -23.48 7.73 11.83
C GLU A 228 -23.82 7.86 10.35
N MET A 229 -23.45 6.87 9.52
CA MET A 229 -23.87 6.84 8.11
C MET A 229 -25.41 6.82 7.99
N ASP A 230 -26.11 6.07 8.84
CA ASP A 230 -27.58 6.09 8.89
C ASP A 230 -28.14 7.45 9.31
N ALA A 231 -27.47 8.12 10.25
CA ALA A 231 -27.89 9.43 10.73
C ALA A 231 -27.80 10.51 9.63
N VAL A 232 -26.81 10.41 8.76
CA VAL A 232 -26.61 11.34 7.62
C VAL A 232 -27.59 11.09 6.47
N LEU A 233 -28.23 9.91 6.41
CA LEU A 233 -29.27 9.59 5.41
C LEU A 233 -30.62 10.18 5.74
N LYS A 234 -30.85 10.61 6.98
CA LYS A 234 -32.12 11.19 7.47
C LYS A 234 -32.17 12.69 7.26
#